data_3e86f156159bef49d16839eed1bf2d22
#
_entry.id   3e86f156159bef49d16839eed1bf2d22
#
_cell.length_a   1.000
_cell.length_b   1.000
_cell.length_c   1.000
_cell.angle_alpha   90.00
_cell.angle_beta   90.00
_cell.angle_gamma   90.00
#
_symmetry.space_group_name_H-M   'P 1'
#
loop_
_entity.id
_entity.type
_entity.pdbx_description
1 polymer ?
#
loop_
_entity_poly.entity_id
_entity_poly.type
_entity_poly.pdbx_seq_one_letter_code
_entity_poly.pdbx_strand_id
1 'polypeptide(L)'
;IFTDDRISSLYGLIHGTYNCMYGSTELKKPEGTPKVFVAGGAGTGVFIYRELQRLGIAFRAGILYENDCDFPVAKALASEVITEKMFEPIGKDTFEAACRKIDESDYVIDTGCPVGQMNAMLKDVLEYAAEKKKIILKKPDIDTLKSLFTGE
;
A
#
# COMPACT_ATOMS: atom_id res chain seq x y z
N ILE A 1 -30.60 11.97 4.63
CA ILE A 1 -30.10 11.55 4.32
C ILE A 1 -29.06 11.21 4.46
N PHE A 2 -28.89 10.46 4.85
CA PHE A 2 -27.77 9.95 4.78
C PHE A 2 -27.77 9.16 3.70
N THR A 3 -27.14 9.59 2.78
CA THR A 3 -26.87 8.79 1.68
C THR A 3 -25.80 7.98 2.12
N ASP A 4 -25.51 6.98 1.40
CA ASP A 4 -24.42 6.13 1.67
C ASP A 4 -23.15 6.89 1.65
N ASP A 5 -23.01 7.87 0.82
CA ASP A 5 -21.83 8.66 0.77
C ASP A 5 -21.63 9.35 2.06
N ARG A 6 -22.67 9.82 2.67
CA ARG A 6 -22.50 10.51 3.83
C ARG A 6 -22.17 9.64 4.91
N ILE A 7 -22.77 8.56 4.99
CA ILE A 7 -22.49 7.60 5.99
C ILE A 7 -21.12 7.08 5.80
N SER A 8 -20.76 6.78 4.59
CA SER A 8 -19.46 6.29 4.31
C SER A 8 -18.41 7.26 4.67
N SER A 9 -18.71 8.50 4.57
CA SER A 9 -17.71 9.44 4.89
C SER A 9 -17.51 9.50 6.33
N LEU A 10 -18.57 9.31 7.08
CA LEU A 10 -18.45 9.38 8.42
C LEU A 10 -17.79 8.25 8.90
N TYR A 11 -18.07 7.13 8.41
CA TYR A 11 -17.45 6.01 8.73
C TYR A 11 -16.49 5.76 7.87
N GLY A 12 -16.69 6.12 6.81
CA GLY A 12 -15.84 5.80 5.84
C GLY A 12 -14.62 6.41 6.04
N LEU A 13 -14.83 7.20 6.77
CA LEU A 13 -13.76 7.62 7.08
C LEU A 13 -13.37 6.66 7.74
N ILE A 14 -14.23 6.04 8.20
CA ILE A 14 -14.05 5.07 8.82
C ILE A 14 -13.80 4.14 7.96
N HIS A 15 -14.37 4.00 6.98
CA HIS A 15 -13.98 3.09 6.16
C HIS A 15 -13.83 3.58 4.96
N GLY A 16 -13.92 4.57 4.92
CA GLY A 16 -13.68 4.99 3.77
C GLY A 16 -14.19 4.27 2.81
N THR A 17 -14.78 3.85 3.06
CA THR A 17 -15.20 3.53 2.30
C THR A 17 -16.05 3.23 1.99
N TYR A 18 -16.85 3.20 2.31
CA TYR A 18 -17.67 3.03 1.86
C TYR A 18 -18.01 3.55 1.10
N ASN A 19 -18.04 3.82 1.19
CA ASN A 19 -17.97 4.12 0.57
C ASN A 19 -17.15 4.41 0.36
N CYS A 20 -16.75 4.43 1.10
CA CYS A 20 -15.94 4.62 0.82
C CYS A 20 -15.77 3.89 0.45
N MET A 21 -16.33 3.45 0.60
CA MET A 21 -16.37 2.86 0.10
C MET A 21 -16.98 2.95 -0.69
N TYR A 22 -17.70 3.44 -0.80
CA TYR A 22 -18.13 3.70 -1.57
C TYR A 22 -17.73 3.92 -2.64
N GLY A 23 -18.10 4.33 -3.19
CA GLY A 23 -17.61 4.78 -4.35
C GLY A 23 -16.63 3.91 -4.91
N SER A 24 -16.52 2.91 -4.32
CA SER A 24 -15.57 1.94 -4.64
C SER A 24 -15.72 1.38 -6.02
N THR A 25 -16.87 1.47 -6.59
CA THR A 25 -17.03 0.93 -7.94
C THR A 25 -16.24 1.73 -8.95
N GLU A 26 -15.84 2.91 -8.57
CA GLU A 26 -15.09 3.73 -9.46
C GLU A 26 -13.60 3.53 -9.26
N LEU A 27 -13.24 2.84 -8.21
CA LEU A 27 -11.86 2.63 -7.91
C LEU A 27 -11.48 1.24 -8.35
N LYS A 28 -11.01 1.13 -9.56
CA LYS A 28 -10.61 -0.15 -10.07
C LYS A 28 -9.14 -0.36 -9.85
N LYS A 29 -8.76 -1.60 -9.64
CA LYS A 29 -7.36 -1.94 -9.55
C LYS A 29 -6.68 -1.63 -10.87
N PRO A 30 -5.52 -1.03 -10.85
CA PRO A 30 -4.75 -0.82 -12.07
C PRO A 30 -4.41 -2.16 -12.69
N GLU A 31 -4.41 -2.21 -14.01
CA GLU A 31 -4.12 -3.43 -14.73
C GLU A 31 -2.65 -3.52 -15.08
N GLY A 32 -2.20 -4.70 -15.38
CA GLY A 32 -0.83 -4.90 -15.80
C GLY A 32 0.00 -5.60 -14.75
N THR A 33 1.25 -5.88 -15.08
CA THR A 33 2.18 -6.53 -14.16
C THR A 33 2.67 -5.52 -13.14
N PRO A 34 2.50 -5.78 -11.85
CA PRO A 34 2.96 -4.83 -10.85
C PRO A 34 4.48 -4.71 -10.83
N LYS A 35 4.98 -3.50 -10.85
CA LYS A 35 6.41 -3.25 -10.77
C LYS A 35 6.77 -2.41 -9.54
N VAL A 36 5.78 -2.10 -8.72
CA VAL A 36 5.95 -1.26 -7.56
C VAL A 36 5.51 -2.03 -6.31
N PHE A 37 6.34 -2.00 -5.28
CA PHE A 37 5.97 -2.55 -3.97
C PHE A 37 5.86 -1.39 -3.00
N VAL A 38 4.72 -1.24 -2.35
CA VAL A 38 4.49 -0.15 -1.41
C VAL A 38 4.61 -0.70 0.01
N ALA A 39 5.64 -0.27 0.71
CA ALA A 39 5.86 -0.66 2.10
C ALA A 39 5.23 0.41 2.99
N GLY A 40 4.07 0.10 3.56
CA GLY A 40 3.32 1.08 4.32
C GLY A 40 2.53 0.47 5.46
N GLY A 41 1.67 1.26 6.03
CA GLY A 41 0.81 0.86 7.12
C GLY A 41 0.47 2.06 7.99
N ALA A 42 -0.41 1.84 8.95
CA ALA A 42 -0.81 2.84 9.94
C ALA A 42 -1.34 4.13 9.29
N GLY A 43 -2.03 4.00 8.17
CA GLY A 43 -2.61 5.15 7.49
C GLY A 43 -1.67 5.87 6.53
N THR A 44 -0.40 5.46 6.46
CA THR A 44 0.58 6.18 5.64
C THR A 44 0.51 5.81 4.17
N GLY A 45 -0.16 4.70 3.84
CA GLY A 45 -0.19 4.20 2.47
C GLY A 45 -1.35 4.64 1.62
N VAL A 46 -2.45 5.03 2.23
CA VAL A 46 -3.70 5.32 1.50
C VAL A 46 -3.50 6.33 0.37
N PHE A 47 -2.79 7.41 0.66
CA PHE A 47 -2.54 8.44 -0.35
C PHE A 47 -1.79 7.86 -1.54
N ILE A 48 -0.76 7.07 -1.28
CA ILE A 48 0.07 6.48 -2.32
C ILE A 48 -0.75 5.49 -3.14
N TYR A 49 -1.55 4.66 -2.50
CA TYR A 49 -2.37 3.68 -3.19
C TYR A 49 -3.32 4.37 -4.18
N ARG A 50 -3.94 5.45 -3.75
CA ARG A 50 -4.87 6.18 -4.59
C ARG A 50 -4.18 6.88 -5.75
N GLU A 51 -2.99 7.43 -5.51
CA GLU A 51 -2.25 8.08 -6.56
C GLU A 51 -1.78 7.08 -7.61
N LEU A 52 -1.30 5.92 -7.19
CA LEU A 52 -0.90 4.89 -8.12
C LEU A 52 -2.10 4.40 -8.94
N GLN A 53 -3.24 4.23 -8.27
CA GLN A 53 -4.45 3.81 -8.97
C GLN A 53 -4.85 4.87 -9.99
N ARG A 54 -4.78 6.14 -9.63
CA ARG A 54 -5.15 7.21 -10.54
C ARG A 54 -4.24 7.28 -11.74
N LEU A 55 -2.96 6.98 -11.56
CA LEU A 55 -2.00 6.98 -12.65
C LEU A 55 -2.04 5.67 -13.45
N GLY A 56 -2.83 4.71 -13.02
CA GLY A 56 -2.93 3.43 -13.72
C GLY A 56 -1.75 2.51 -13.48
N ILE A 57 -1.03 2.68 -12.37
CA ILE A 57 0.17 1.92 -12.06
C ILE A 57 -0.18 0.76 -11.13
N ALA A 58 -0.02 -0.47 -11.61
CA ALA A 58 -0.27 -1.65 -10.78
C ALA A 58 0.82 -1.76 -9.72
N PHE A 59 0.43 -2.13 -8.52
CA PHE A 59 1.36 -2.20 -7.40
C PHE A 59 0.97 -3.32 -6.43
N ARG A 60 1.93 -3.70 -5.60
CA ARG A 60 1.70 -4.62 -4.49
C ARG A 60 1.92 -3.84 -3.20
N ALA A 61 1.24 -4.23 -2.16
CA ALA A 61 1.35 -3.56 -0.86
C ALA A 61 1.71 -4.56 0.23
N GLY A 62 2.41 -4.13 1.21
CA GLY A 62 2.77 -4.97 2.36
C GLY A 62 3.80 -4.28 3.25
N ILE A 63 4.12 -4.78 4.35
CA ILE A 63 3.36 -5.83 5.05
C ILE A 63 2.30 -5.14 5.89
N LEU A 64 1.04 -5.49 5.70
CA LEU A 64 -0.04 -4.84 6.42
C LEU A 64 -0.70 -5.82 7.39
N TYR A 65 -1.07 -5.33 8.55
CA TYR A 65 -1.88 -6.13 9.46
C TYR A 65 -3.33 -6.06 8.97
N GLU A 66 -4.07 -7.11 9.21
CA GLU A 66 -5.46 -7.18 8.73
C GLU A 66 -6.36 -6.12 9.37
N ASN A 67 -5.98 -5.61 10.53
CA ASN A 67 -6.74 -4.55 11.18
C ASN A 67 -6.17 -3.16 10.91
N ASP A 68 -5.21 -3.04 10.02
CA ASP A 68 -4.63 -1.75 9.68
C ASP A 68 -5.62 -0.94 8.86
N CYS A 69 -5.67 0.37 9.09
CA CYS A 69 -6.58 1.22 8.34
C CYS A 69 -6.21 1.31 6.86
N ASP A 70 -4.99 0.99 6.50
CA ASP A 70 -4.59 0.93 5.10
C ASP A 70 -5.08 -0.33 4.41
N PHE A 71 -5.37 -1.37 5.16
CA PHE A 71 -5.68 -2.68 4.59
C PHE A 71 -6.88 -2.67 3.64
N PRO A 72 -8.03 -2.10 4.00
CA PRO A 72 -9.17 -2.14 3.09
C PRO A 72 -8.90 -1.44 1.77
N VAL A 73 -8.16 -0.35 1.79
CA VAL A 73 -7.83 0.39 0.59
C VAL A 73 -6.82 -0.39 -0.25
N ALA A 74 -5.80 -0.94 0.39
CA ALA A 74 -4.82 -1.76 -0.31
C ALA A 74 -5.48 -2.96 -0.95
N LYS A 75 -6.39 -3.61 -0.23
CA LYS A 75 -7.08 -4.78 -0.75
C LYS A 75 -7.90 -4.43 -1.98
N ALA A 76 -8.49 -3.23 -2.00
CA ALA A 76 -9.30 -2.80 -3.12
C ALA A 76 -8.47 -2.38 -4.33
N LEU A 77 -7.31 -1.81 -4.11
CA LEU A 77 -6.54 -1.19 -5.19
C LEU A 77 -5.25 -1.90 -5.59
N ALA A 78 -4.63 -2.62 -4.68
CA ALA A 78 -3.36 -3.28 -4.99
C ALA A 78 -3.61 -4.59 -5.72
N SER A 79 -2.67 -4.98 -6.56
CA SER A 79 -2.76 -6.27 -7.25
C SER A 79 -2.63 -7.42 -6.25
N GLU A 80 -1.78 -7.24 -5.25
CA GLU A 80 -1.60 -8.22 -4.17
C GLU A 80 -1.26 -7.48 -2.89
N VAL A 81 -1.65 -8.04 -1.76
CA VAL A 81 -1.33 -7.49 -0.45
C VAL A 81 -0.68 -8.58 0.39
N ILE A 82 0.48 -8.29 0.95
CA ILE A 82 1.15 -9.20 1.88
C ILE A 82 0.67 -8.84 3.28
N THR A 83 0.02 -9.77 3.94
CA THR A 83 -0.61 -9.49 5.24
C THR A 83 -0.01 -10.30 6.37
N GLU A 84 -0.15 -9.77 7.55
CA GLU A 84 0.24 -10.48 8.78
C GLU A 84 -0.95 -10.49 9.74
N LYS A 85 -0.97 -11.44 10.62
CA LYS A 85 -2.05 -11.58 11.59
C LYS A 85 -2.01 -10.48 12.61
N MET A 86 -3.21 -10.03 13.02
CA MET A 86 -3.33 -8.97 14.02
C MET A 86 -2.62 -9.33 15.30
N PHE A 87 -1.97 -8.34 15.86
CA PHE A 87 -1.33 -8.46 17.18
C PHE A 87 -0.18 -9.45 17.28
N GLU A 88 0.38 -9.83 16.13
CA GLU A 88 1.55 -10.68 16.11
C GLU A 88 2.70 -9.99 15.43
N PRO A 89 3.94 -10.29 15.83
CA PRO A 89 5.08 -9.74 15.12
C PRO A 89 5.10 -10.29 13.69
N ILE A 90 5.68 -9.54 12.78
CA ILE A 90 5.83 -10.02 11.42
C ILE A 90 6.71 -11.26 11.44
N GLY A 91 6.17 -12.35 10.94
CA GLY A 91 6.89 -13.62 10.94
C GLY A 91 7.83 -13.78 9.77
N LYS A 92 8.65 -14.80 9.83
CA LYS A 92 9.64 -15.06 8.80
C LYS A 92 8.99 -15.36 7.45
N ASP A 93 7.90 -16.13 7.46
CA ASP A 93 7.22 -16.49 6.22
C ASP A 93 6.66 -15.26 5.52
N THR A 94 6.08 -14.36 6.29
CA THR A 94 5.52 -13.12 5.75
C THR A 94 6.65 -12.23 5.20
N PHE A 95 7.76 -12.16 5.93
CA PHE A 95 8.92 -11.42 5.49
C PHE A 95 9.44 -11.98 4.15
N GLU A 96 9.56 -13.29 4.05
CA GLU A 96 10.06 -13.91 2.83
C GLU A 96 9.10 -13.72 1.66
N ALA A 97 7.79 -13.72 1.93
CA ALA A 97 6.80 -13.46 0.90
C ALA A 97 6.96 -12.03 0.37
N ALA A 98 7.18 -11.08 1.27
CA ALA A 98 7.41 -9.69 0.86
C ALA A 98 8.69 -9.57 0.02
N CYS A 99 9.74 -10.27 0.43
CA CYS A 99 10.99 -10.23 -0.31
C CYS A 99 10.83 -10.77 -1.72
N ARG A 100 10.06 -11.84 -1.87
CA ARG A 100 9.81 -12.40 -3.20
C ARG A 100 9.08 -11.38 -4.10
N LYS A 101 8.15 -10.64 -3.52
CA LYS A 101 7.44 -9.64 -4.31
C LYS A 101 8.31 -8.44 -4.63
N ILE A 102 9.24 -8.11 -3.75
CA ILE A 102 10.21 -7.07 -4.03
C ILE A 102 11.13 -7.48 -5.17
N ASP A 103 11.53 -8.76 -5.21
CA ASP A 103 12.36 -9.25 -6.30
C ASP A 103 11.68 -9.05 -7.66
N GLU A 104 10.36 -9.14 -7.70
CA GLU A 104 9.58 -8.95 -8.92
C GLU A 104 9.30 -7.49 -9.23
N SER A 105 9.70 -6.58 -8.35
CA SER A 105 9.43 -5.15 -8.51
C SER A 105 10.68 -4.39 -8.91
N ASP A 106 10.48 -3.24 -9.52
CA ASP A 106 11.61 -2.36 -9.86
C ASP A 106 11.69 -1.21 -8.85
N TYR A 107 10.55 -0.83 -8.28
CA TYR A 107 10.45 0.30 -7.35
C TYR A 107 9.88 -0.14 -6.02
N VAL A 108 10.38 0.45 -4.94
CA VAL A 108 9.80 0.24 -3.61
C VAL A 108 9.48 1.62 -3.05
N ILE A 109 8.25 1.81 -2.62
CA ILE A 109 7.84 3.08 -2.02
C ILE A 109 7.77 2.90 -0.51
N ASP A 110 8.54 3.71 0.20
CA ASP A 110 8.53 3.76 1.66
C ASP A 110 7.58 4.88 2.05
N THR A 111 6.42 4.55 2.59
CA THR A 111 5.41 5.54 2.92
C THR A 111 5.69 6.23 4.25
N GLY A 112 6.71 5.79 4.97
CA GLY A 112 7.02 6.39 6.27
C GLY A 112 6.24 5.76 7.41
N CYS A 113 5.84 4.52 7.27
CA CYS A 113 5.13 3.82 8.33
C CYS A 113 5.98 3.75 9.59
N PRO A 114 5.42 4.10 10.74
CA PRO A 114 6.17 3.98 11.99
C PRO A 114 6.53 2.53 12.26
N VAL A 115 7.74 2.29 12.72
CA VAL A 115 8.23 0.94 13.00
C VAL A 115 8.38 0.77 14.50
N GLY A 116 7.73 -0.24 15.03
CA GLY A 116 7.82 -0.59 16.45
C GLY A 116 8.23 -2.05 16.60
N GLN A 117 7.99 -2.60 17.78
CA GLN A 117 8.40 -3.98 18.05
C GLN A 117 7.64 -4.99 17.19
N MET A 118 6.36 -4.77 16.98
CA MET A 118 5.56 -5.75 16.26
C MET A 118 5.90 -5.79 14.77
N ASN A 119 6.12 -4.64 14.18
CA ASN A 119 6.44 -4.57 12.76
C ASN A 119 7.91 -4.24 12.48
N ALA A 120 8.79 -4.64 13.40
CA ALA A 120 10.21 -4.36 13.24
C ALA A 120 10.78 -4.88 11.94
N MET A 121 10.27 -5.97 11.43
CA MET A 121 10.76 -6.54 10.19
C MET A 121 10.44 -5.70 8.96
N LEU A 122 9.58 -4.70 9.09
CA LEU A 122 9.33 -3.79 7.98
C LEU A 122 10.61 -3.04 7.60
N LYS A 123 11.44 -2.74 8.61
CA LYS A 123 12.71 -2.10 8.37
C LYS A 123 13.60 -3.05 7.57
N ASP A 124 13.58 -4.34 7.90
CA ASP A 124 14.37 -5.33 7.21
C ASP A 124 13.91 -5.50 5.76
N VAL A 125 12.63 -5.34 5.51
CA VAL A 125 12.08 -5.38 4.15
C VAL A 125 12.68 -4.25 3.32
N LEU A 126 12.75 -3.05 3.89
CA LEU A 126 13.33 -1.91 3.19
C LEU A 126 14.82 -2.09 2.97
N GLU A 127 15.52 -2.69 3.93
CA GLU A 127 16.94 -2.97 3.79
C GLU A 127 17.18 -4.01 2.70
N TYR A 128 16.31 -4.99 2.63
CA TYR A 128 16.41 -6.02 1.59
C TYR A 128 16.26 -5.37 0.20
N ALA A 129 15.31 -4.45 0.06
CA ALA A 129 15.11 -3.75 -1.20
C ALA A 129 16.37 -2.97 -1.59
N ALA A 130 17.00 -2.33 -0.62
CA ALA A 130 18.23 -1.57 -0.87
C ALA A 130 19.37 -2.50 -1.30
N GLU A 131 19.47 -3.66 -0.68
CA GLU A 131 20.50 -4.63 -1.03
C GLU A 131 20.31 -5.15 -2.45
N LYS A 132 19.05 -5.27 -2.88
CA LYS A 132 18.75 -5.72 -4.25
C LYS A 132 18.81 -4.57 -5.24
N LYS A 133 19.23 -3.39 -4.79
CA LYS A 133 19.42 -2.22 -5.64
C LYS A 133 18.12 -1.77 -6.32
N LYS A 134 17.00 -1.94 -5.64
CA LYS A 134 15.73 -1.42 -6.14
C LYS A 134 15.71 0.09 -5.94
N ILE A 135 14.90 0.75 -6.76
CA ILE A 135 14.74 2.20 -6.64
C ILE A 135 13.77 2.47 -5.51
N ILE A 136 14.24 3.09 -4.44
CA ILE A 136 13.43 3.35 -3.25
C ILE A 136 12.99 4.80 -3.23
N LEU A 137 11.68 5.01 -3.14
CA LEU A 137 11.10 6.36 -3.07
C LEU A 137 10.54 6.55 -1.67
N LYS A 138 11.07 7.52 -0.94
CA LYS A 138 10.60 7.79 0.43
C LYS A 138 9.57 8.90 0.40
N LYS A 139 8.36 8.59 0.86
CA LYS A 139 7.26 9.55 0.95
C LYS A 139 7.13 10.40 -0.31
N PRO A 140 7.02 9.78 -1.48
CA PRO A 140 6.98 10.56 -2.73
C PRO A 140 5.69 11.38 -2.81
N ASP A 141 5.79 12.55 -3.43
CA ASP A 141 4.62 13.38 -3.66
C ASP A 141 4.03 13.07 -5.04
N ILE A 142 2.93 13.74 -5.35
CA ILE A 142 2.22 13.52 -6.61
C ILE A 142 3.11 13.81 -7.81
N ASP A 143 3.85 14.90 -7.75
CA ASP A 143 4.69 15.29 -8.88
C ASP A 143 5.79 14.27 -9.14
N THR A 144 6.39 13.75 -8.09
CA THR A 144 7.41 12.72 -8.21
C THR A 144 6.84 11.48 -8.86
N LEU A 145 5.67 11.03 -8.40
CA LEU A 145 5.04 9.85 -8.95
C LEU A 145 4.67 10.05 -10.41
N LYS A 146 4.09 11.19 -10.75
CA LYS A 146 3.74 11.47 -12.12
C LYS A 146 4.97 11.49 -13.02
N SER A 147 5.99 12.20 -12.59
CA SER A 147 7.19 12.34 -13.39
C SER A 147 7.85 10.99 -13.64
N LEU A 148 7.88 10.16 -12.61
CA LEU A 148 8.58 8.89 -12.71
C LEU A 148 7.82 7.85 -13.52
N PHE A 149 6.51 7.79 -13.36
CA PHE A 149 5.73 6.71 -13.97
C PHE A 149 5.01 7.09 -15.25
N THR A 150 4.84 8.37 -15.52
CA THR A 150 4.16 8.78 -16.74
C THR A 150 5.07 9.51 -17.71
N GLY A 151 6.27 9.84 -17.26
CA GLY A 151 7.22 10.54 -18.14
C GLY A 151 6.96 12.02 -18.29
N GLU A 152 6.12 12.56 -17.42
CA GLU A 152 5.80 14.00 -17.51
C GLU A 152 6.58 14.85 -16.58
#